data_8cf395d3dd75d4e957942def86074fe9
#
_entry.id   8cf395d3dd75d4e957942def86074fe9
#
_cell.length_a   1.000
_cell.length_b   1.000
_cell.length_c   1.000
_cell.angle_alpha   90.00
_cell.angle_beta   90.00
_cell.angle_gamma   90.00
#
_symmetry.space_group_name_H-M   'P 1'
#
loop_
_entity.id
_entity.type
_entity.pdbx_description
1 polymer ?
#
loop_
_entity_poly.entity_id
_entity_poly.type
_entity_poly.pdbx_seq_one_letter_code
_entity_poly.pdbx_strand_id
1 'polypeptide(L)'
;MDKSIVKVKPVKKATNRRQFIKLGGMGVVGASLLVACSNDDNGMAMMPDPDPNPNPDIFDLGQGDLGVLNYAYALEQLEADFYTKVVNSFYGNITDEERQVLTDLYYHEVNHRDFFKTAITAAVDGNTDLVLPTLEFDYGDLDFGNREQVLTTASVLEDTGVAAYNGAGRLISDPGYL
;
A
#
# COMPACT_ATOMS: atom_id res chain seq x y z
N MET A 1 -18.18 5.03 15.99
CA MET A 1 -16.76 4.70 15.80
C MET A 1 -16.29 5.47 14.58
N ASP A 2 -15.59 6.56 14.80
CA ASP A 2 -15.02 7.35 13.71
C ASP A 2 -13.76 6.63 13.25
N LYS A 3 -13.76 6.20 11.99
CA LYS A 3 -12.60 5.49 11.43
C LYS A 3 -11.55 6.52 11.06
N SER A 4 -10.50 6.61 11.83
CA SER A 4 -9.30 7.37 11.45
C SER A 4 -8.82 6.84 10.10
N ILE A 5 -8.92 7.67 9.07
CA ILE A 5 -8.52 7.29 7.72
C ILE A 5 -7.17 7.95 7.45
N VAL A 6 -6.15 7.12 7.24
CA VAL A 6 -4.83 7.57 6.81
C VAL A 6 -4.95 8.26 5.46
N LYS A 7 -4.50 9.50 5.36
CA LYS A 7 -4.42 10.24 4.10
C LYS A 7 -3.05 10.03 3.49
N VAL A 8 -3.01 9.60 2.24
CA VAL A 8 -1.79 9.43 1.49
C VAL A 8 -1.65 10.53 0.45
N LYS A 9 -0.51 11.18 0.41
CA LYS A 9 -0.19 12.23 -0.58
C LYS A 9 1.11 11.89 -1.30
N PRO A 10 1.19 11.98 -2.62
CA PRO A 10 2.47 11.97 -3.31
C PRO A 10 3.25 13.24 -2.95
N VAL A 11 4.55 13.11 -2.73
CA VAL A 11 5.43 14.21 -2.26
C VAL A 11 5.37 15.45 -3.15
N LYS A 12 4.95 15.32 -4.39
CA LYS A 12 4.86 16.42 -5.37
C LYS A 12 3.46 16.96 -5.63
N LYS A 13 2.38 16.26 -5.18
CA LYS A 13 0.98 16.68 -5.38
C LYS A 13 0.08 16.08 -4.31
N ALA A 14 -0.74 16.90 -3.67
CA ALA A 14 -1.70 16.46 -2.67
C ALA A 14 -2.80 15.59 -3.30
N THR A 15 -2.91 14.35 -2.86
CA THR A 15 -4.00 13.45 -3.21
C THR A 15 -5.04 13.45 -2.09
N ASN A 16 -6.32 13.52 -2.39
CA ASN A 16 -7.34 13.49 -1.35
C ASN A 16 -7.75 12.05 -1.00
N ARG A 17 -8.37 11.86 0.19
CA ARG A 17 -8.76 10.57 0.76
C ARG A 17 -9.52 9.65 -0.20
N ARG A 18 -10.37 10.23 -1.07
CA ARG A 18 -11.17 9.45 -2.02
C ARG A 18 -10.35 8.85 -3.15
N GLN A 19 -9.23 9.46 -3.49
CA GLN A 19 -8.37 8.99 -4.57
C GLN A 19 -7.51 7.81 -4.13
N PHE A 20 -6.98 7.83 -2.90
CA PHE A 20 -6.26 6.68 -2.36
C PHE A 20 -7.15 5.44 -2.24
N ILE A 21 -8.38 5.60 -1.72
CA ILE A 21 -9.34 4.48 -1.63
C ILE A 21 -9.71 3.96 -3.03
N LYS A 22 -9.80 4.84 -4.04
CA LYS A 22 -10.01 4.42 -5.43
C LYS A 22 -8.80 3.72 -6.02
N LEU A 23 -7.58 4.12 -5.67
CA LEU A 23 -6.33 3.47 -6.09
C LEU A 23 -6.15 2.11 -5.40
N GLY A 24 -6.34 2.04 -4.08
CA GLY A 24 -6.14 0.81 -3.29
C GLY A 24 -7.33 -0.14 -3.25
N GLY A 25 -8.56 0.37 -3.38
CA GLY A 25 -9.78 -0.39 -3.13
C GLY A 25 -10.59 -0.80 -4.35
N MET A 26 -10.42 -0.17 -5.51
CA MET A 26 -11.24 -0.45 -6.70
C MET A 26 -10.46 -0.75 -7.98
N GLY A 27 -9.17 -0.42 -8.04
CA GLY A 27 -8.43 -0.55 -9.30
C GLY A 27 -7.97 -1.97 -9.60
N VAL A 28 -7.54 -2.72 -8.62
CA VAL A 28 -6.88 -4.02 -8.84
C VAL A 28 -7.69 -5.18 -8.29
N VAL A 29 -8.27 -5.06 -7.10
CA VAL A 29 -8.99 -6.18 -6.47
C VAL A 29 -10.49 -6.16 -6.76
N GLY A 30 -11.12 -4.98 -6.83
CA GLY A 30 -12.56 -4.87 -7.03
C GLY A 30 -13.04 -5.25 -8.42
N ALA A 31 -12.33 -4.87 -9.46
CA ALA A 31 -12.72 -5.18 -10.83
C ALA A 31 -12.53 -6.66 -11.20
N SER A 32 -11.45 -7.28 -10.68
CA SER A 32 -11.17 -8.69 -10.96
C SER A 32 -12.08 -9.65 -10.20
N LEU A 33 -12.55 -9.28 -9.01
CA LEU A 33 -13.45 -10.13 -8.21
C LEU A 33 -14.90 -10.09 -8.71
N LEU A 34 -15.32 -9.01 -9.36
CA LEU A 34 -16.68 -8.93 -9.89
C LEU A 34 -16.83 -9.69 -11.21
N VAL A 35 -15.74 -9.88 -11.97
CA VAL A 35 -15.74 -10.69 -13.22
C VAL A 35 -15.73 -12.19 -12.92
N ALA A 36 -15.21 -12.61 -11.77
CA ALA A 36 -15.17 -14.03 -11.39
C ALA A 36 -16.53 -14.61 -10.95
N CYS A 37 -17.56 -13.77 -10.76
CA CYS A 37 -18.89 -14.21 -10.31
C CYS A 37 -19.97 -14.17 -11.40
N SER A 38 -19.68 -13.78 -12.63
CA SER A 38 -20.63 -13.87 -13.73
C SER A 38 -20.30 -15.06 -14.62
N ASN A 39 -20.94 -16.19 -14.35
CA ASN A 39 -21.08 -17.26 -15.32
C ASN A 39 -22.10 -16.77 -16.36
N ASP A 40 -21.61 -16.29 -17.49
CA ASP A 40 -22.36 -16.38 -18.74
C ASP A 40 -21.41 -16.23 -19.92
N ASP A 41 -21.58 -17.13 -20.87
CA ASP A 41 -20.83 -17.32 -22.06
C ASP A 41 -20.79 -16.10 -23.00
N ASN A 42 -19.63 -15.91 -23.64
CA ASN A 42 -19.40 -15.03 -24.79
C ASN A 42 -19.34 -13.52 -24.55
N GLY A 43 -18.13 -13.07 -24.35
CA GLY A 43 -17.71 -11.69 -24.53
C GLY A 43 -16.36 -11.46 -23.90
N MET A 44 -15.31 -11.29 -24.72
CA MET A 44 -14.12 -10.61 -24.22
C MET A 44 -14.59 -9.32 -23.55
N ALA A 45 -14.52 -9.26 -22.21
CA ALA A 45 -14.67 -8.01 -21.53
C ALA A 45 -13.59 -7.09 -22.08
N MET A 46 -13.99 -6.15 -22.95
CA MET A 46 -13.13 -5.05 -23.34
C MET A 46 -12.71 -4.40 -22.03
N MET A 47 -11.41 -4.40 -21.75
CA MET A 47 -10.85 -3.51 -20.75
C MET A 47 -11.36 -2.11 -21.09
N PRO A 48 -11.86 -1.33 -20.11
CA PRO A 48 -12.20 0.05 -20.38
C PRO A 48 -10.98 0.73 -21.01
N ASP A 49 -11.20 1.39 -22.15
CA ASP A 49 -10.17 2.22 -22.78
C ASP A 49 -9.51 3.08 -21.70
N PRO A 50 -8.19 3.18 -21.72
CA PRO A 50 -7.50 4.08 -20.79
C PRO A 50 -8.14 5.45 -20.91
N ASP A 51 -8.52 6.04 -19.80
CA ASP A 51 -9.16 7.38 -19.75
C ASP A 51 -8.35 8.34 -20.62
N PRO A 52 -8.90 8.88 -21.72
CA PRO A 52 -8.18 9.78 -22.61
C PRO A 52 -7.77 11.11 -21.93
N ASN A 53 -8.19 11.33 -20.70
CA ASN A 53 -7.78 12.46 -19.87
C ASN A 53 -7.39 11.97 -18.46
N PRO A 54 -6.22 11.33 -18.33
CA PRO A 54 -5.77 10.84 -17.03
C PRO A 54 -5.71 12.01 -16.05
N ASN A 55 -6.43 11.88 -14.94
CA ASN A 55 -6.33 12.86 -13.85
C ASN A 55 -4.84 12.93 -13.41
N PRO A 56 -4.16 14.06 -13.57
CA PRO A 56 -2.73 14.18 -13.30
C PRO A 56 -2.38 13.93 -11.81
N ASP A 57 -3.39 13.82 -10.96
CA ASP A 57 -3.24 13.54 -9.53
C ASP A 57 -3.35 12.03 -9.20
N ILE A 58 -3.55 11.17 -10.21
CA ILE A 58 -3.64 9.73 -10.05
C ILE A 58 -2.40 9.09 -10.67
N PHE A 59 -1.64 8.35 -9.86
CA PHE A 59 -0.57 7.49 -10.37
C PHE A 59 -1.18 6.18 -10.87
N ASP A 60 -0.86 5.80 -12.11
CA ASP A 60 -1.22 4.50 -12.65
C ASP A 60 -0.23 3.45 -12.12
N LEU A 61 -0.72 2.49 -11.34
CA LEU A 61 0.10 1.42 -10.78
C LEU A 61 0.67 0.47 -11.85
N GLY A 62 0.14 0.50 -13.08
CA GLY A 62 0.49 -0.43 -14.14
C GLY A 62 -0.39 -1.67 -14.16
N GLN A 63 -0.11 -2.58 -15.11
CA GLN A 63 -0.84 -3.82 -15.32
C GLN A 63 -0.01 -5.04 -14.89
N GLY A 64 -0.67 -6.16 -14.58
CA GLY A 64 0.00 -7.43 -14.23
C GLY A 64 0.92 -7.28 -13.02
N ASP A 65 2.08 -7.90 -13.09
CA ASP A 65 3.04 -7.95 -11.98
C ASP A 65 3.49 -6.56 -11.53
N LEU A 66 3.71 -5.64 -12.48
CA LEU A 66 4.07 -4.25 -12.15
C LEU A 66 3.02 -3.58 -11.28
N GLY A 67 1.74 -3.76 -11.62
CA GLY A 67 0.64 -3.20 -10.83
C GLY A 67 0.59 -3.77 -9.42
N VAL A 68 0.80 -5.07 -9.27
CA VAL A 68 0.85 -5.76 -7.97
C VAL A 68 2.04 -5.27 -7.14
N LEU A 69 3.23 -5.17 -7.76
CA LEU A 69 4.43 -4.69 -7.07
C LEU A 69 4.30 -3.24 -6.61
N ASN A 70 3.79 -2.33 -7.46
CA ASN A 70 3.53 -0.95 -7.07
C ASN A 70 2.48 -0.83 -5.96
N TYR A 71 1.45 -1.70 -5.99
CA TYR A 71 0.45 -1.76 -4.92
C TYR A 71 1.07 -2.21 -3.59
N ALA A 72 1.86 -3.28 -3.60
CA ALA A 72 2.59 -3.73 -2.42
C ALA A 72 3.53 -2.61 -1.91
N TYR A 73 4.28 -1.98 -2.82
CA TYR A 73 5.17 -0.87 -2.45
C TYR A 73 4.44 0.30 -1.77
N ALA A 74 3.17 0.57 -2.13
CA ALA A 74 2.37 1.58 -1.45
C ALA A 74 2.07 1.20 0.00
N LEU A 75 1.79 -0.08 0.27
CA LEU A 75 1.55 -0.59 1.62
C LEU A 75 2.82 -0.52 2.46
N GLU A 76 3.93 -1.00 1.92
CA GLU A 76 5.23 -0.96 2.61
C GLU A 76 5.70 0.46 2.92
N GLN A 77 5.40 1.43 2.05
CA GLN A 77 5.67 2.84 2.36
C GLN A 77 4.85 3.33 3.56
N LEU A 78 3.58 2.92 3.65
CA LEU A 78 2.69 3.29 4.76
C LEU A 78 3.18 2.68 6.08
N GLU A 79 3.49 1.39 6.07
CA GLU A 79 3.94 0.65 7.25
C GLU A 79 5.30 1.15 7.72
N ALA A 80 6.26 1.32 6.81
CA ALA A 80 7.57 1.89 7.13
C ALA A 80 7.49 3.32 7.70
N ASP A 81 6.60 4.19 7.18
CA ASP A 81 6.40 5.53 7.72
C ASP A 81 5.77 5.49 9.12
N PHE A 82 4.76 4.64 9.31
CA PHE A 82 4.12 4.45 10.62
C PHE A 82 5.13 4.01 11.68
N TYR A 83 5.86 2.93 11.42
CA TYR A 83 6.84 2.42 12.38
C TYR A 83 8.03 3.38 12.57
N THR A 84 8.43 4.13 11.55
CA THR A 84 9.43 5.21 11.71
C THR A 84 8.96 6.24 12.74
N LYS A 85 7.69 6.65 12.70
CA LYS A 85 7.13 7.58 13.68
C LYS A 85 7.08 6.99 15.08
N VAL A 86 6.70 5.71 15.18
CA VAL A 86 6.65 4.99 16.47
C VAL A 86 8.03 4.89 17.11
N VAL A 87 9.07 4.44 16.37
CA VAL A 87 10.41 4.25 16.96
C VAL A 87 11.13 5.56 17.25
N ASN A 88 10.81 6.65 16.53
CA ASN A 88 11.35 7.96 16.79
C ASN A 88 10.79 8.60 18.07
N SER A 89 9.59 8.20 18.50
CA SER A 89 8.94 8.71 19.72
C SER A 89 7.99 7.66 20.29
N PHE A 90 8.53 6.70 21.01
CA PHE A 90 7.70 5.68 21.67
C PHE A 90 6.72 6.30 22.68
N TYR A 91 5.55 5.69 22.79
CA TYR A 91 4.57 6.08 23.82
C TYR A 91 5.10 5.85 25.24
N GLY A 92 4.52 6.57 26.21
CA GLY A 92 4.92 6.48 27.61
C GLY A 92 4.69 5.08 28.21
N ASN A 93 5.57 4.68 29.13
CA ASN A 93 5.51 3.38 29.81
C ASN A 93 5.55 2.14 28.89
N ILE A 94 6.17 2.28 27.71
CA ILE A 94 6.41 1.14 26.83
C ILE A 94 7.28 0.11 27.54
N THR A 95 6.92 -1.18 27.42
CA THR A 95 7.74 -2.27 27.94
C THR A 95 8.95 -2.53 27.03
N ASP A 96 9.97 -3.21 27.55
CA ASP A 96 11.13 -3.59 26.74
C ASP A 96 10.73 -4.56 25.61
N GLU A 97 9.78 -5.45 25.86
CA GLU A 97 9.24 -6.37 24.86
C GLU A 97 8.50 -5.63 23.73
N GLU A 98 7.61 -4.70 24.06
CA GLU A 98 6.91 -3.88 23.06
C GLU A 98 7.89 -3.05 22.25
N ARG A 99 8.89 -2.45 22.91
CA ARG A 99 9.95 -1.71 22.23
C ARG A 99 10.70 -2.58 21.24
N GLN A 100 11.07 -3.80 21.64
CA GLN A 100 11.77 -4.73 20.78
C GLN A 100 10.92 -5.08 19.55
N VAL A 101 9.67 -5.50 19.77
CA VAL A 101 8.75 -5.88 18.69
C VAL A 101 8.53 -4.74 17.69
N LEU A 102 8.22 -3.53 18.20
CA LEU A 102 7.98 -2.37 17.33
C LEU A 102 9.25 -1.93 16.58
N THR A 103 10.43 -2.14 17.17
CA THR A 103 11.70 -1.88 16.49
C THR A 103 11.98 -2.93 15.41
N ASP A 104 11.69 -4.19 15.66
CA ASP A 104 11.85 -5.28 14.69
C ASP A 104 10.91 -5.07 13.50
N LEU A 105 9.64 -4.70 13.74
CA LEU A 105 8.69 -4.33 12.70
C LEU A 105 9.17 -3.12 11.89
N TYR A 106 9.71 -2.09 12.54
CA TYR A 106 10.31 -0.96 11.85
C TYR A 106 11.38 -1.40 10.84
N TYR A 107 12.32 -2.24 11.25
CA TYR A 107 13.36 -2.74 10.34
C TYR A 107 12.79 -3.63 9.25
N HIS A 108 11.78 -4.41 9.56
CA HIS A 108 11.08 -5.27 8.60
C HIS A 108 10.47 -4.43 7.48
N GLU A 109 9.65 -3.43 7.83
CA GLU A 109 8.92 -2.65 6.83
C GLU A 109 9.82 -1.68 6.05
N VAL A 110 10.86 -1.16 6.66
CA VAL A 110 11.88 -0.37 5.93
C VAL A 110 12.60 -1.24 4.89
N ASN A 111 12.96 -2.47 5.24
CA ASN A 111 13.61 -3.39 4.30
C ASN A 111 12.66 -3.81 3.17
N HIS A 112 11.40 -4.09 3.47
CA HIS A 112 10.37 -4.42 2.47
C HIS A 112 10.18 -3.25 1.49
N ARG A 113 9.97 -2.05 1.99
CA ARG A 113 9.83 -0.83 1.19
C ARG A 113 11.01 -0.67 0.22
N ASP A 114 12.23 -0.81 0.70
CA ASP A 114 13.44 -0.62 -0.10
C ASP A 114 13.63 -1.76 -1.10
N PHE A 115 13.24 -2.99 -0.71
CA PHE A 115 13.21 -4.15 -1.61
C PHE A 115 12.23 -3.93 -2.77
N PHE A 116 10.98 -3.57 -2.50
CA PHE A 116 10.00 -3.33 -3.56
C PHE A 116 10.41 -2.21 -4.49
N LYS A 117 10.92 -1.11 -3.96
CA LYS A 117 11.46 -0.02 -4.77
C LYS A 117 12.53 -0.51 -5.73
N THR A 118 13.46 -1.32 -5.24
CA THR A 118 14.55 -1.87 -6.02
C THR A 118 14.05 -2.84 -7.09
N ALA A 119 13.16 -3.76 -6.70
CA ALA A 119 12.58 -4.76 -7.60
C ALA A 119 11.80 -4.11 -8.74
N ILE A 120 10.93 -3.14 -8.42
CA ILE A 120 10.14 -2.40 -9.43
C ILE A 120 11.07 -1.63 -10.36
N THR A 121 12.08 -0.92 -9.82
CA THR A 121 13.04 -0.16 -10.63
C THR A 121 13.77 -1.06 -11.62
N ALA A 122 14.16 -2.26 -11.19
CA ALA A 122 14.79 -3.27 -12.05
C ALA A 122 13.80 -3.81 -13.11
N ALA A 123 12.56 -4.09 -12.72
CA ALA A 123 11.53 -4.62 -13.62
C ALA A 123 11.15 -3.65 -14.75
N VAL A 124 11.36 -2.36 -14.55
CA VAL A 124 11.05 -1.30 -15.55
C VAL A 124 12.32 -0.71 -16.19
N ASP A 125 13.44 -1.44 -16.17
CA ASP A 125 14.71 -1.01 -16.77
C ASP A 125 15.16 0.41 -16.33
N GLY A 126 14.87 0.78 -15.09
CA GLY A 126 15.21 2.08 -14.53
C GLY A 126 14.27 3.23 -14.92
N ASN A 127 13.16 2.97 -15.60
CA ASN A 127 12.16 3.99 -15.90
C ASN A 127 11.37 4.37 -14.63
N THR A 128 11.83 5.40 -13.93
CA THR A 128 11.25 5.84 -12.65
C THR A 128 9.84 6.40 -12.75
N ASP A 129 9.35 6.74 -13.95
CA ASP A 129 7.98 7.21 -14.14
C ASP A 129 6.95 6.09 -13.93
N LEU A 130 7.39 4.84 -14.00
CA LEU A 130 6.58 3.64 -13.74
C LEU A 130 6.72 3.12 -12.29
N VAL A 131 7.54 3.73 -11.48
CA VAL A 131 7.72 3.41 -10.06
C VAL A 131 6.88 4.37 -9.23
N LEU A 132 6.02 3.83 -8.37
CA LEU A 132 5.22 4.66 -7.46
C LEU A 132 6.13 5.65 -6.70
N PRO A 133 5.83 6.95 -6.73
CA PRO A 133 6.65 7.93 -6.02
C PRO A 133 6.57 7.74 -4.51
N THR A 134 7.50 8.36 -3.79
CA THR A 134 7.43 8.44 -2.33
C THR A 134 6.14 9.14 -1.91
N LEU A 135 5.43 8.52 -0.98
CA LEU A 135 4.15 8.98 -0.47
C LEU A 135 4.34 9.70 0.87
N GLU A 136 3.47 10.68 1.13
CA GLU A 136 3.33 11.30 2.45
C GLU A 136 2.03 10.83 3.10
N PHE A 137 2.11 10.51 4.39
CA PHE A 137 0.99 9.95 5.15
C PHE A 137 0.51 10.93 6.22
N ASP A 138 -0.79 11.14 6.26
CA ASP A 138 -1.48 11.92 7.29
C ASP A 138 -2.36 10.95 8.10
N TYR A 139 -1.99 10.72 9.34
CA TYR A 139 -2.67 9.78 10.24
C TYR A 139 -3.89 10.40 10.95
N GLY A 140 -4.24 11.64 10.63
CA GLY A 140 -5.39 12.34 11.21
C GLY A 140 -5.20 12.56 12.72
N ASP A 141 -6.16 12.03 13.49
CA ASP A 141 -6.20 12.22 14.94
C ASP A 141 -5.47 11.08 15.72
N LEU A 142 -4.65 10.28 15.05
CA LEU A 142 -3.87 9.22 15.70
C LEU A 142 -2.85 9.83 16.65
N ASP A 143 -2.97 9.51 17.94
CA ASP A 143 -2.00 9.92 18.97
C ASP A 143 -0.92 8.84 19.12
N PHE A 144 0.27 9.11 18.60
CA PHE A 144 1.44 8.23 18.72
C PHE A 144 1.96 8.10 20.16
N GLY A 145 1.55 8.99 21.06
CA GLY A 145 1.80 8.88 22.51
C GLY A 145 0.85 7.93 23.24
N ASN A 146 -0.22 7.47 22.56
CA ASN A 146 -1.22 6.60 23.14
C ASN A 146 -0.96 5.13 22.77
N ARG A 147 -0.59 4.30 23.76
CA ARG A 147 -0.27 2.89 23.59
C ARG A 147 -1.35 2.11 22.84
N GLU A 148 -2.63 2.26 23.24
CA GLU A 148 -3.73 1.51 22.66
C GLU A 148 -3.93 1.87 21.19
N GLN A 149 -3.85 3.15 20.86
CA GLN A 149 -3.99 3.61 19.47
C GLN A 149 -2.84 3.10 18.61
N VAL A 150 -1.59 3.17 19.10
CA VAL A 150 -0.42 2.69 18.35
C VAL A 150 -0.52 1.19 18.10
N LEU A 151 -0.76 0.37 19.14
CA LEU A 151 -0.82 -1.09 18.98
C LEU A 151 -2.02 -1.54 18.14
N THR A 152 -3.17 -0.88 18.27
CA THR A 152 -4.34 -1.17 17.44
C THR A 152 -4.05 -0.82 15.96
N THR A 153 -3.43 0.33 15.71
CA THR A 153 -3.07 0.73 14.34
C THR A 153 -2.03 -0.22 13.75
N ALA A 154 -1.01 -0.61 14.52
CA ALA A 154 -0.03 -1.60 14.11
C ALA A 154 -0.72 -2.91 13.68
N SER A 155 -1.58 -3.48 14.54
CA SER A 155 -2.31 -4.71 14.21
C SER A 155 -3.16 -4.57 12.93
N VAL A 156 -3.82 -3.43 12.75
CA VAL A 156 -4.64 -3.20 11.54
C VAL A 156 -3.77 -3.09 10.27
N LEU A 157 -2.59 -2.49 10.37
CA LEU A 157 -1.66 -2.39 9.24
C LEU A 157 -1.14 -3.78 8.86
N GLU A 158 -0.61 -4.55 9.81
CA GLU A 158 -0.12 -5.90 9.59
C GLU A 158 -1.21 -6.82 9.00
N ASP A 159 -2.42 -6.82 9.60
CA ASP A 159 -3.55 -7.62 9.10
C ASP A 159 -3.94 -7.20 7.67
N THR A 160 -3.83 -5.91 7.35
CA THR A 160 -4.12 -5.39 6.00
C THR A 160 -3.04 -5.84 5.02
N GLY A 161 -1.77 -5.78 5.40
CA GLY A 161 -0.65 -6.28 4.62
C GLY A 161 -0.83 -7.76 4.29
N VAL A 162 -1.04 -8.60 5.31
CA VAL A 162 -1.28 -10.05 5.14
C VAL A 162 -2.47 -10.32 4.20
N ALA A 163 -3.58 -9.62 4.37
CA ALA A 163 -4.76 -9.79 3.52
C ALA A 163 -4.48 -9.37 2.07
N ALA A 164 -3.75 -8.27 1.88
CA ALA A 164 -3.35 -7.76 0.57
C ALA A 164 -2.43 -8.74 -0.16
N TYR A 165 -1.40 -9.26 0.50
CA TYR A 165 -0.48 -10.26 -0.06
C TYR A 165 -1.20 -11.54 -0.43
N ASN A 166 -2.06 -12.07 0.44
CA ASN A 166 -2.87 -13.26 0.15
C ASN A 166 -3.83 -13.05 -1.03
N GLY A 167 -4.37 -11.84 -1.19
CA GLY A 167 -5.24 -11.49 -2.29
C GLY A 167 -4.50 -11.28 -3.61
N ALA A 168 -3.38 -10.56 -3.58
CA ALA A 168 -2.65 -10.11 -4.76
C ALA A 168 -1.62 -11.13 -5.25
N GLY A 169 -1.01 -11.93 -4.36
CA GLY A 169 0.04 -12.89 -4.73
C GLY A 169 -0.38 -13.87 -5.83
N ARG A 170 -1.64 -14.30 -5.83
CA ARG A 170 -2.18 -15.16 -6.89
C ARG A 170 -2.25 -14.50 -8.28
N LEU A 171 -2.11 -13.18 -8.36
CA LEU A 171 -2.13 -12.41 -9.61
C LEU A 171 -0.72 -12.24 -10.19
N ILE A 172 0.31 -12.60 -9.46
CA ILE A 172 1.69 -12.58 -9.90
C ILE A 172 1.90 -13.71 -10.93
N SER A 173 2.46 -13.35 -12.06
CA SER A 173 2.75 -14.26 -13.18
C SER A 173 4.19 -14.77 -13.16
N ASP A 174 5.13 -13.91 -12.75
CA ASP A 174 6.54 -14.28 -12.62
C ASP A 174 6.83 -14.81 -11.20
N PRO A 175 7.15 -16.12 -11.07
CA PRO A 175 7.44 -16.73 -9.78
C PRO A 175 8.67 -16.13 -9.06
N GLY A 176 9.48 -15.33 -9.76
CA GLY A 176 10.60 -14.61 -9.16
C GLY A 176 10.18 -13.50 -8.19
N TYR A 177 8.89 -13.13 -8.19
CA TYR A 177 8.31 -12.14 -7.27
C TYR A 177 7.50 -12.76 -6.12
N LEU A 178 7.45 -14.08 -6.00
CA LEU A 178 6.82 -14.85 -4.93
C LEU A 178 7.87 -15.41 -3.97
#